data_52c5d569a8d3976f4b665bc26976227f
#
_entry.id   52c5d569a8d3976f4b665bc26976227f
#
_cell.length_a   1.000
_cell.length_b   1.000
_cell.length_c   1.000
_cell.angle_alpha   90.00
_cell.angle_beta   90.00
_cell.angle_gamma   90.00
#
_symmetry.space_group_name_H-M   'P 1'
#
loop_
_entity.id
_entity.type
_entity.pdbx_description
1 polymer ?
#
loop_
_entity_poly.entity_id
_entity_poly.type
_entity_poly.pdbx_seq_one_letter_code
_entity_poly.pdbx_strand_id
1 'polypeptide(L)'
;DIEEENNSDQDESHRVDYMLAAGCGIISGAIDSLWVGKFDFDRAREWGSERVNEFVMAVAKMDPEYKGDDVKSAIRFLEKKYPFVGDRATSEFGGGRQHHLRDFSHHMSLGGLAFSLLTQFTGKVYGTDQHGVFMVVPVADEELIGKTIEEKLMLGAVRWFFHMVSDMAGSSGSAGKGTGIPGPILSLMKQLSALPLFKDAMTDEALFRKMLSKLFNGTLLKTVDEEGKKIYRRFDLRAELGIAHELARQSVPVLVNECLVCVCYAARRLYTMCSNGEVHDFKSLLSVGLDALLPHGSPLGTRMVTI
;
A
#
# COMPACT_ATOMS: atom_id res chain seq x y z
N ASP A 1 -2.87 14.72 60.34
CA ASP A 1 -1.82 15.56 59.71
C ASP A 1 -1.03 14.77 58.65
N ILE A 2 -0.53 13.53 58.92
CA ILE A 2 0.27 12.75 57.94
C ILE A 2 -0.60 12.20 56.80
N GLU A 3 -1.87 11.86 57.01
CA GLU A 3 -2.80 11.38 55.97
C GLU A 3 -3.30 12.53 55.07
N GLU A 4 -3.46 13.74 55.62
CA GLU A 4 -3.84 14.91 54.83
C GLU A 4 -2.68 15.42 53.95
N GLU A 5 -1.44 15.38 54.45
CA GLU A 5 -0.24 15.77 53.71
C GLU A 5 0.04 14.79 52.56
N ASN A 6 -0.14 13.48 52.78
CA ASN A 6 0.00 12.44 51.74
C ASN A 6 -1.08 12.55 50.65
N ASN A 7 -2.29 12.98 51.00
CA ASN A 7 -3.39 13.17 50.04
C ASN A 7 -3.19 14.45 49.18
N SER A 8 -2.61 15.54 49.77
CA SER A 8 -2.31 16.76 49.02
C SER A 8 -1.18 16.54 48.00
N ASP A 9 -0.13 15.80 48.36
CA ASP A 9 0.98 15.50 47.45
C ASP A 9 0.56 14.56 46.31
N GLN A 10 -0.34 13.61 46.57
CA GLN A 10 -0.91 12.77 45.51
C GLN A 10 -1.80 13.58 44.55
N ASP A 11 -2.59 14.53 45.05
CA ASP A 11 -3.49 15.36 44.24
C ASP A 11 -2.69 16.32 43.35
N GLU A 12 -1.61 16.90 43.87
CA GLU A 12 -0.70 17.78 43.12
C GLU A 12 0.08 16.95 42.04
N SER A 13 0.49 15.75 42.38
CA SER A 13 1.11 14.79 41.45
C SER A 13 0.19 14.48 40.27
N HIS A 14 -1.11 14.26 40.50
CA HIS A 14 -2.08 14.01 39.47
C HIS A 14 -2.32 15.21 38.55
N ARG A 15 -2.39 16.41 39.07
CA ARG A 15 -2.55 17.65 38.29
C ARG A 15 -1.41 17.88 37.31
N VAL A 16 -0.18 17.60 37.68
CA VAL A 16 0.99 17.74 36.79
C VAL A 16 0.91 16.71 35.64
N ASP A 17 0.48 15.46 35.89
CA ASP A 17 0.33 14.45 34.87
C ASP A 17 -0.73 14.85 33.83
N TYR A 18 -1.87 15.38 34.27
CA TYR A 18 -2.92 15.89 33.39
C TYR A 18 -2.45 17.09 32.57
N MET A 19 -1.70 18.01 33.16
CA MET A 19 -1.14 19.16 32.43
C MET A 19 -0.12 18.75 31.38
N LEU A 20 0.73 17.77 31.66
CA LEU A 20 1.70 17.22 30.70
C LEU A 20 0.98 16.51 29.56
N ALA A 21 0.00 15.66 29.86
CA ALA A 21 -0.79 14.97 28.84
C ALA A 21 -1.55 15.96 27.95
N ALA A 22 -2.19 16.97 28.54
CA ALA A 22 -2.86 18.05 27.80
C ALA A 22 -1.88 18.80 26.90
N GLY A 23 -0.68 19.10 27.39
CA GLY A 23 0.38 19.76 26.63
C GLY A 23 0.82 18.92 25.43
N CYS A 24 1.03 17.61 25.61
CA CYS A 24 1.33 16.68 24.52
C CYS A 24 0.20 16.65 23.47
N GLY A 25 -1.04 16.58 23.91
CA GLY A 25 -2.21 16.59 23.03
C GLY A 25 -2.34 17.91 22.25
N ILE A 26 -2.09 19.06 22.86
CA ILE A 26 -2.11 20.37 22.18
C ILE A 26 -1.03 20.43 21.10
N ILE A 27 0.19 19.98 21.37
CA ILE A 27 1.28 19.96 20.40
C ILE A 27 0.92 19.05 19.22
N SER A 28 0.42 17.84 19.50
CA SER A 28 0.02 16.87 18.47
C SER A 28 -1.16 17.37 17.64
N GLY A 29 -2.15 17.99 18.28
CA GLY A 29 -3.29 18.62 17.62
C GLY A 29 -2.88 19.80 16.74
N ALA A 30 -1.88 20.59 17.16
CA ALA A 30 -1.31 21.64 16.33
C ALA A 30 -0.61 21.07 15.09
N ILE A 31 0.17 19.99 15.22
CA ILE A 31 0.79 19.28 14.10
C ILE A 31 -0.28 18.77 13.15
N ASP A 32 -1.33 18.15 13.67
CA ASP A 32 -2.45 17.66 12.86
C ASP A 32 -3.12 18.79 12.06
N SER A 33 -3.48 19.87 12.74
CA SER A 33 -4.22 20.98 12.12
C SER A 33 -3.38 21.81 11.15
N LEU A 34 -2.10 22.06 11.45
CA LEU A 34 -1.25 22.97 10.69
C LEU A 34 -0.49 22.28 9.56
N TRP A 35 -0.15 21.01 9.72
CA TRP A 35 0.69 20.28 8.76
C TRP A 35 -0.02 19.11 8.08
N VAL A 36 -0.73 18.28 8.82
CA VAL A 36 -1.40 17.10 8.26
C VAL A 36 -2.69 17.49 7.56
N GLY A 37 -3.61 18.11 8.26
CA GLY A 37 -4.92 18.52 7.76
C GLY A 37 -5.80 17.32 7.37
N LYS A 38 -6.91 17.61 6.71
CA LYS A 38 -7.88 16.59 6.30
C LYS A 38 -7.33 15.66 5.23
N PHE A 39 -7.74 14.38 5.30
CA PHE A 39 -7.50 13.42 4.24
C PHE A 39 -8.15 13.88 2.93
N ASP A 40 -7.38 13.85 1.84
CA ASP A 40 -7.84 14.19 0.50
C ASP A 40 -7.41 13.10 -0.47
N PHE A 41 -8.40 12.43 -1.07
CA PHE A 41 -8.17 11.32 -2.01
C PHE A 41 -7.53 11.80 -3.33
N ASP A 42 -7.88 12.99 -3.80
CA ASP A 42 -7.34 13.50 -5.07
C ASP A 42 -5.88 13.89 -4.91
N ARG A 43 -5.52 14.58 -3.82
CA ARG A 43 -4.13 14.86 -3.46
C ARG A 43 -3.32 13.57 -3.26
N ALA A 44 -3.89 12.58 -2.57
CA ALA A 44 -3.26 11.29 -2.39
C ALA A 44 -2.97 10.63 -3.74
N ARG A 45 -3.95 10.59 -4.64
CA ARG A 45 -3.82 10.01 -5.97
C ARG A 45 -2.83 10.78 -6.86
N GLU A 46 -2.78 12.10 -6.77
CA GLU A 46 -1.82 12.94 -7.49
C GLU A 46 -0.40 12.61 -7.05
N TRP A 47 -0.14 12.58 -5.74
CA TRP A 47 1.14 12.17 -5.19
C TRP A 47 1.55 10.75 -5.65
N GLY A 48 0.64 9.79 -5.57
CA GLY A 48 0.88 8.43 -6.06
C GLY A 48 1.18 8.38 -7.56
N SER A 49 0.51 9.23 -8.34
CA SER A 49 0.76 9.35 -9.78
C SER A 49 2.16 9.89 -10.10
N GLU A 50 2.62 10.90 -9.35
CA GLU A 50 3.97 11.43 -9.49
C GLU A 50 5.02 10.36 -9.18
N ARG A 51 4.86 9.63 -8.08
CA ARG A 51 5.81 8.56 -7.68
C ARG A 51 5.85 7.42 -8.70
N VAL A 52 4.69 7.00 -9.22
CA VAL A 52 4.64 5.98 -10.28
C VAL A 52 5.35 6.48 -11.54
N ASN A 53 5.12 7.72 -11.95
CA ASN A 53 5.77 8.29 -13.12
C ASN A 53 7.29 8.37 -12.95
N GLU A 54 7.78 8.82 -11.80
CA GLU A 54 9.20 8.84 -11.48
C GLU A 54 9.81 7.42 -11.50
N PHE A 55 9.10 6.45 -10.93
CA PHE A 55 9.55 5.06 -10.92
C PHE A 55 9.66 4.50 -12.35
N VAL A 56 8.64 4.70 -13.19
CA VAL A 56 8.65 4.24 -14.59
C VAL A 56 9.80 4.88 -15.38
N MET A 57 10.03 6.17 -15.20
CA MET A 57 11.17 6.86 -15.82
C MET A 57 12.51 6.34 -15.31
N ALA A 58 12.65 6.10 -14.01
CA ALA A 58 13.86 5.53 -13.43
C ALA A 58 14.16 4.14 -13.99
N VAL A 59 13.14 3.28 -14.10
CA VAL A 59 13.28 1.95 -14.69
C VAL A 59 13.66 2.03 -16.17
N ALA A 60 13.04 2.91 -16.96
CA ALA A 60 13.43 3.09 -18.35
C ALA A 60 14.90 3.57 -18.49
N LYS A 61 15.36 4.44 -17.60
CA LYS A 61 16.77 4.94 -17.57
C LYS A 61 17.79 3.88 -17.15
N MET A 62 17.38 2.77 -16.55
CA MET A 62 18.29 1.64 -16.29
C MET A 62 18.79 0.99 -17.58
N ASP A 63 18.05 1.16 -18.67
CA ASP A 63 18.42 0.65 -19.97
C ASP A 63 19.26 1.71 -20.74
N PRO A 64 20.52 1.39 -21.14
CA PRO A 64 21.39 2.33 -21.84
C PRO A 64 20.86 2.82 -23.20
N GLU A 65 19.93 2.10 -23.80
CA GLU A 65 19.33 2.45 -25.08
C GLU A 65 18.23 3.53 -24.93
N TYR A 66 17.68 3.71 -23.73
CA TYR A 66 16.69 4.75 -23.48
C TYR A 66 17.34 6.13 -23.48
N LYS A 67 16.81 7.03 -24.30
CA LYS A 67 17.31 8.40 -24.45
C LYS A 67 16.22 9.47 -24.21
N GLY A 68 15.04 9.05 -23.79
CA GLY A 68 13.93 9.97 -23.53
C GLY A 68 14.05 10.67 -22.16
N ASP A 69 13.23 11.69 -21.96
CA ASP A 69 13.20 12.53 -20.75
C ASP A 69 11.79 12.71 -20.17
N ASP A 70 10.77 12.10 -20.78
CA ASP A 70 9.39 12.18 -20.34
C ASP A 70 8.74 10.79 -20.16
N VAL A 71 7.67 10.77 -19.37
CA VAL A 71 6.92 9.54 -19.04
C VAL A 71 6.37 8.85 -20.28
N LYS A 72 5.92 9.60 -21.26
CA LYS A 72 5.33 9.05 -22.50
C LYS A 72 6.38 8.30 -23.33
N SER A 73 7.59 8.86 -23.42
CA SER A 73 8.73 8.21 -24.09
C SER A 73 9.19 6.97 -23.32
N ALA A 74 9.21 7.03 -21.98
CA ALA A 74 9.57 5.89 -21.14
C ALA A 74 8.59 4.72 -21.33
N ILE A 75 7.29 4.97 -21.26
CA ILE A 75 6.25 3.98 -21.51
C ILE A 75 6.42 3.34 -22.89
N ARG A 76 6.52 4.15 -23.93
CA ARG A 76 6.68 3.67 -25.31
C ARG A 76 7.94 2.82 -25.49
N PHE A 77 9.03 3.22 -24.84
CA PHE A 77 10.29 2.46 -24.89
C PHE A 77 10.12 1.08 -24.24
N LEU A 78 9.55 1.02 -23.04
CA LEU A 78 9.33 -0.22 -22.29
C LEU A 78 8.37 -1.15 -23.03
N GLU A 79 7.22 -0.64 -23.49
CA GLU A 79 6.25 -1.41 -24.30
C GLU A 79 6.90 -2.04 -25.54
N LYS A 80 7.74 -1.26 -26.23
CA LYS A 80 8.38 -1.73 -27.48
C LYS A 80 9.52 -2.73 -27.23
N LYS A 81 10.32 -2.50 -26.19
CA LYS A 81 11.51 -3.32 -25.90
C LYS A 81 11.18 -4.61 -25.15
N TYR A 82 10.16 -4.57 -24.31
CA TYR A 82 9.73 -5.70 -23.47
C TYR A 82 8.27 -6.08 -23.77
N PRO A 83 7.99 -6.54 -25.03
CA PRO A 83 6.63 -6.94 -25.38
C PRO A 83 6.21 -8.11 -24.51
N PHE A 84 4.97 -8.04 -24.07
CA PHE A 84 4.37 -9.05 -23.21
C PHE A 84 3.85 -10.22 -24.05
N VAL A 85 3.98 -11.44 -23.55
CA VAL A 85 3.45 -12.62 -24.24
C VAL A 85 1.93 -12.63 -24.14
N GLY A 86 1.27 -12.61 -25.30
CA GLY A 86 -0.18 -12.53 -25.39
C GLY A 86 -0.73 -11.11 -25.57
N ASP A 87 0.13 -10.09 -25.68
CA ASP A 87 -0.32 -8.71 -25.90
C ASP A 87 -1.14 -8.57 -27.20
N ARG A 88 -0.90 -9.42 -28.20
CA ARG A 88 -1.71 -9.52 -29.42
C ARG A 88 -3.11 -10.08 -29.20
N ALA A 89 -3.36 -10.79 -28.09
CA ALA A 89 -4.69 -11.23 -27.69
C ALA A 89 -5.57 -10.11 -27.12
N THR A 90 -5.08 -8.88 -27.11
CA THR A 90 -5.76 -7.68 -26.58
C THR A 90 -7.19 -7.52 -27.13
N SER A 91 -7.41 -7.79 -28.42
CA SER A 91 -8.73 -7.71 -29.06
C SER A 91 -9.73 -8.67 -28.47
N GLU A 92 -9.30 -9.91 -28.17
CA GLU A 92 -10.14 -10.97 -27.60
C GLU A 92 -10.61 -10.62 -26.18
N PHE A 93 -9.80 -9.89 -25.41
CA PHE A 93 -10.14 -9.40 -24.09
C PHE A 93 -10.84 -8.02 -24.11
N GLY A 94 -11.35 -7.59 -25.25
CA GLY A 94 -12.16 -6.36 -25.38
C GLY A 94 -11.40 -5.11 -25.80
N GLY A 95 -10.13 -5.24 -26.16
CA GLY A 95 -9.28 -4.17 -26.69
C GLY A 95 -8.95 -3.05 -25.69
N GLY A 96 -7.98 -2.23 -26.04
CA GLY A 96 -7.61 -1.02 -25.30
C GLY A 96 -7.46 -1.24 -23.80
N ARG A 97 -8.14 -0.40 -22.99
CA ARG A 97 -8.04 -0.50 -21.52
C ARG A 97 -8.74 -1.72 -20.92
N GLN A 98 -9.60 -2.40 -21.67
CA GLN A 98 -10.40 -3.50 -21.14
C GLN A 98 -9.56 -4.77 -20.96
N HIS A 99 -8.57 -5.00 -21.81
CA HIS A 99 -7.73 -6.18 -21.69
C HIS A 99 -6.91 -6.17 -20.39
N HIS A 100 -6.40 -5.02 -19.94
CA HIS A 100 -5.70 -4.90 -18.67
C HIS A 100 -6.54 -5.30 -17.43
N LEU A 101 -7.88 -5.26 -17.57
CA LEU A 101 -8.78 -5.64 -16.49
C LEU A 101 -9.23 -7.12 -16.60
N ARG A 102 -9.07 -7.73 -17.75
CA ARG A 102 -9.63 -9.04 -18.07
C ARG A 102 -8.58 -10.12 -18.27
N ASP A 103 -7.41 -9.79 -18.75
CA ASP A 103 -6.28 -10.69 -18.83
C ASP A 103 -5.63 -10.85 -17.46
N PHE A 104 -5.54 -12.08 -16.97
CA PHE A 104 -5.02 -12.38 -15.63
C PHE A 104 -3.54 -12.12 -15.49
N SER A 105 -2.79 -12.18 -16.56
CA SER A 105 -1.36 -11.88 -16.57
C SER A 105 -1.03 -10.38 -16.51
N HIS A 106 -1.99 -9.51 -16.85
CA HIS A 106 -1.86 -8.05 -16.74
C HIS A 106 -2.17 -7.50 -15.33
N HIS A 107 -1.87 -8.26 -14.29
CA HIS A 107 -2.02 -7.80 -12.91
C HIS A 107 -0.68 -7.79 -12.20
N MET A 108 -0.37 -6.68 -11.51
CA MET A 108 0.85 -6.54 -10.73
C MET A 108 0.75 -7.30 -9.41
N SER A 109 0.78 -8.63 -9.51
CA SER A 109 0.66 -9.54 -8.38
C SER A 109 1.36 -10.86 -8.67
N LEU A 110 1.61 -11.65 -7.62
CA LEU A 110 2.15 -13.01 -7.79
C LEU A 110 1.24 -13.89 -8.68
N GLY A 111 -0.08 -13.69 -8.59
CA GLY A 111 -1.03 -14.36 -9.49
C GLY A 111 -0.86 -13.95 -10.94
N GLY A 112 -0.67 -12.66 -11.22
CA GLY A 112 -0.40 -12.15 -12.57
C GLY A 112 0.90 -12.71 -13.13
N LEU A 113 1.98 -12.71 -12.35
CA LEU A 113 3.25 -13.34 -12.73
C LEU A 113 3.06 -14.84 -13.02
N ALA A 114 2.34 -15.57 -12.16
CA ALA A 114 2.09 -16.99 -12.35
C ALA A 114 1.34 -17.26 -13.66
N PHE A 115 0.29 -16.49 -13.99
CA PHE A 115 -0.42 -16.62 -15.27
C PHE A 115 0.45 -16.22 -16.46
N SER A 116 1.29 -15.20 -16.35
CA SER A 116 2.26 -14.84 -17.39
C SER A 116 3.24 -15.98 -17.67
N LEU A 117 3.81 -16.58 -16.64
CA LEU A 117 4.70 -17.73 -16.78
C LEU A 117 3.94 -18.95 -17.32
N LEU A 118 2.72 -19.20 -16.87
CA LEU A 118 1.88 -20.28 -17.39
C LEU A 118 1.65 -20.12 -18.90
N THR A 119 1.43 -18.89 -19.37
CA THR A 119 1.30 -18.58 -20.80
C THR A 119 2.55 -19.01 -21.59
N GLN A 120 3.75 -18.79 -21.05
CA GLN A 120 5.01 -19.19 -21.68
C GLN A 120 5.13 -20.71 -21.91
N PHE A 121 4.52 -21.51 -21.04
CA PHE A 121 4.57 -22.97 -21.14
C PHE A 121 3.40 -23.59 -21.90
N THR A 122 2.22 -22.97 -21.82
CA THR A 122 1.00 -23.52 -22.42
C THR A 122 0.68 -22.95 -23.80
N GLY A 123 1.30 -21.80 -24.17
CA GLY A 123 0.92 -21.06 -25.37
C GLY A 123 -0.51 -20.53 -25.33
N LYS A 124 -1.03 -20.27 -24.12
CA LYS A 124 -2.41 -19.82 -23.90
C LYS A 124 -2.46 -18.68 -22.89
N VAL A 125 -3.21 -17.63 -23.21
CA VAL A 125 -3.55 -16.54 -22.30
C VAL A 125 -4.87 -16.84 -21.61
N TYR A 126 -4.97 -16.50 -20.35
CA TYR A 126 -6.12 -16.77 -19.50
C TYR A 126 -6.75 -15.47 -19.04
N GLY A 127 -8.06 -15.38 -19.09
CA GLY A 127 -8.77 -14.18 -18.69
C GLY A 127 -10.29 -14.34 -18.69
N THR A 128 -11.01 -13.23 -18.85
CA THR A 128 -12.46 -13.20 -18.92
C THR A 128 -12.95 -12.38 -20.12
N ASP A 129 -14.10 -12.75 -20.65
CA ASP A 129 -14.82 -11.94 -21.64
C ASP A 129 -15.49 -10.71 -21.01
N GLN A 130 -16.24 -9.96 -21.83
CA GLN A 130 -16.99 -8.77 -21.38
C GLN A 130 -18.09 -9.07 -20.35
N HIS A 131 -18.53 -10.31 -20.22
CA HIS A 131 -19.55 -10.76 -19.27
C HIS A 131 -18.94 -11.37 -18.01
N GLY A 132 -17.58 -11.40 -17.92
CA GLY A 132 -16.86 -12.01 -16.81
C GLY A 132 -16.79 -13.54 -16.90
N VAL A 133 -17.09 -14.12 -18.06
CA VAL A 133 -16.96 -15.56 -18.30
C VAL A 133 -15.49 -15.88 -18.59
N PHE A 134 -14.98 -16.90 -17.92
CA PHE A 134 -13.60 -17.38 -18.14
C PHE A 134 -13.38 -17.78 -19.59
N MET A 135 -12.27 -17.30 -20.16
CA MET A 135 -11.87 -17.64 -21.51
C MET A 135 -10.37 -17.91 -21.59
N VAL A 136 -9.99 -18.67 -22.60
CA VAL A 136 -8.60 -19.01 -22.89
C VAL A 136 -8.35 -18.71 -24.36
N VAL A 137 -7.30 -17.95 -24.65
CA VAL A 137 -6.93 -17.54 -26.01
C VAL A 137 -5.57 -18.13 -26.35
N PRO A 138 -5.43 -18.82 -27.50
CA PRO A 138 -4.13 -19.31 -27.94
C PRO A 138 -3.23 -18.12 -28.34
N VAL A 139 -1.93 -18.29 -28.08
CA VAL A 139 -0.88 -17.31 -28.44
C VAL A 139 -0.11 -17.92 -29.61
N ALA A 140 0.35 -17.09 -30.53
CA ALA A 140 1.21 -17.55 -31.64
C ALA A 140 2.58 -17.99 -31.08
N ASP A 141 3.15 -19.06 -31.65
CA ASP A 141 4.42 -19.62 -31.16
C ASP A 141 5.58 -18.60 -31.21
N GLU A 142 5.53 -17.64 -32.15
CA GLU A 142 6.52 -16.58 -32.29
C GLU A 142 6.52 -15.57 -31.12
N GLU A 143 5.45 -15.52 -30.34
CA GLU A 143 5.36 -14.68 -29.14
C GLU A 143 5.99 -15.34 -27.91
N LEU A 144 6.17 -16.66 -27.94
CA LEU A 144 6.76 -17.40 -26.83
C LEU A 144 8.27 -17.16 -26.76
N ILE A 145 8.76 -16.96 -25.53
CA ILE A 145 10.13 -16.54 -25.28
C ILE A 145 10.91 -17.67 -24.64
N GLY A 146 12.17 -17.81 -25.08
CA GLY A 146 13.08 -18.81 -24.52
C GLY A 146 12.87 -20.22 -25.07
N LYS A 147 13.94 -20.99 -25.13
CA LYS A 147 13.97 -22.36 -25.60
C LYS A 147 14.00 -23.37 -24.45
N THR A 148 14.69 -23.02 -23.37
CA THR A 148 14.78 -23.86 -22.16
C THR A 148 13.78 -23.42 -21.10
N ILE A 149 13.57 -24.26 -20.09
CA ILE A 149 12.69 -23.92 -18.96
C ILE A 149 13.21 -22.70 -18.22
N GLU A 150 14.52 -22.63 -17.99
CA GLU A 150 15.18 -21.53 -17.27
C GLU A 150 15.04 -20.22 -18.06
N GLU A 151 15.25 -20.26 -19.39
CA GLU A 151 15.05 -19.08 -20.23
C GLU A 151 13.61 -18.61 -20.21
N LYS A 152 12.63 -19.51 -20.32
CA LYS A 152 11.20 -19.16 -20.26
C LYS A 152 10.84 -18.52 -18.93
N LEU A 153 11.32 -19.05 -17.82
CA LEU A 153 11.07 -18.47 -16.48
C LEU A 153 11.73 -17.11 -16.34
N MET A 154 13.01 -17.01 -16.65
CA MET A 154 13.78 -15.78 -16.43
C MET A 154 13.35 -14.65 -17.36
N LEU A 155 13.33 -14.91 -18.68
CA LEU A 155 12.93 -13.91 -19.66
C LEU A 155 11.44 -13.58 -19.56
N GLY A 156 10.59 -14.56 -19.27
CA GLY A 156 9.17 -14.35 -19.02
C GLY A 156 8.92 -13.44 -17.84
N ALA A 157 9.60 -13.66 -16.71
CA ALA A 157 9.48 -12.80 -15.52
C ALA A 157 10.01 -11.39 -15.77
N VAL A 158 11.17 -11.26 -16.44
CA VAL A 158 11.77 -9.95 -16.76
C VAL A 158 10.86 -9.14 -17.67
N ARG A 159 10.37 -9.74 -18.77
CA ARG A 159 9.49 -9.04 -19.71
C ARG A 159 8.16 -8.68 -19.05
N TRP A 160 7.56 -9.60 -18.30
CA TRP A 160 6.36 -9.30 -17.52
C TRP A 160 6.56 -8.11 -16.58
N PHE A 161 7.68 -8.08 -15.85
CA PHE A 161 7.97 -6.99 -14.92
C PHE A 161 8.06 -5.64 -15.63
N PHE A 162 8.87 -5.52 -16.69
CA PHE A 162 9.03 -4.26 -17.41
C PHE A 162 7.76 -3.81 -18.12
N HIS A 163 6.97 -4.75 -18.65
CA HIS A 163 5.66 -4.46 -19.21
C HIS A 163 4.69 -3.93 -18.14
N MET A 164 4.60 -4.60 -16.98
CA MET A 164 3.76 -4.13 -15.87
C MET A 164 4.19 -2.76 -15.35
N VAL A 165 5.48 -2.46 -15.35
CA VAL A 165 5.98 -1.13 -15.00
C VAL A 165 5.46 -0.08 -15.99
N SER A 166 5.47 -0.35 -17.30
CA SER A 166 4.90 0.58 -18.28
C SER A 166 3.41 0.82 -18.04
N ASP A 167 2.66 -0.24 -17.78
CA ASP A 167 1.21 -0.20 -17.54
C ASP A 167 0.81 0.56 -16.25
N MET A 168 1.69 0.60 -15.25
CA MET A 168 1.46 1.43 -14.05
C MET A 168 1.26 2.90 -14.39
N ALA A 169 2.02 3.43 -15.35
CA ALA A 169 1.91 4.82 -15.78
C ALA A 169 0.81 5.01 -16.84
N GLY A 170 0.25 3.94 -17.38
CA GLY A 170 -0.72 3.95 -18.46
C GLY A 170 -0.08 3.66 -19.81
N SER A 171 -0.88 3.41 -20.83
CA SER A 171 -0.39 3.25 -22.21
C SER A 171 0.20 4.56 -22.74
N SER A 172 1.00 4.50 -23.81
CA SER A 172 1.59 5.67 -24.45
C SER A 172 0.55 6.73 -24.91
N GLY A 173 -0.69 6.29 -25.15
CA GLY A 173 -1.84 7.20 -25.46
C GLY A 173 -2.55 7.76 -24.23
N SER A 174 -2.31 7.23 -23.04
CA SER A 174 -2.94 7.63 -21.78
C SER A 174 -1.93 7.87 -20.65
N ALA A 175 -0.71 8.26 -21.02
CA ALA A 175 0.38 8.52 -20.07
C ALA A 175 -0.08 9.43 -18.92
N GLY A 176 0.26 9.06 -17.70
CA GLY A 176 -0.14 9.78 -16.51
C GLY A 176 -1.55 9.47 -15.98
N LYS A 177 -2.40 8.73 -16.71
CA LYS A 177 -3.78 8.41 -16.29
C LYS A 177 -3.95 7.02 -15.65
N GLY A 178 -2.95 6.16 -15.78
CA GLY A 178 -2.99 4.76 -15.33
C GLY A 178 -4.01 3.89 -16.07
N THR A 179 -3.88 2.59 -15.91
CA THR A 179 -4.77 1.59 -16.54
C THR A 179 -5.94 1.19 -15.65
N GLY A 180 -5.88 1.49 -14.36
CA GLY A 180 -6.86 1.06 -13.35
C GLY A 180 -6.56 -0.32 -12.77
N ILE A 181 -5.37 -0.88 -13.04
CA ILE A 181 -4.91 -2.14 -12.48
C ILE A 181 -4.72 -1.97 -10.97
N PRO A 182 -5.28 -2.89 -10.13
CA PRO A 182 -5.08 -2.84 -8.69
C PRO A 182 -3.59 -2.96 -8.33
N GLY A 183 -3.15 -2.24 -7.32
CA GLY A 183 -1.79 -2.36 -6.80
C GLY A 183 -1.55 -3.70 -6.09
N PRO A 184 -0.28 -4.01 -5.76
CA PRO A 184 0.10 -5.29 -5.19
C PRO A 184 -0.55 -5.56 -3.83
N ILE A 185 -0.78 -4.55 -2.99
CA ILE A 185 -1.41 -4.72 -1.66
C ILE A 185 -2.88 -5.12 -1.82
N LEU A 186 -3.63 -4.37 -2.64
CA LEU A 186 -5.04 -4.68 -2.89
C LEU A 186 -5.20 -6.04 -3.58
N SER A 187 -4.33 -6.36 -4.53
CA SER A 187 -4.31 -7.67 -5.20
C SER A 187 -4.03 -8.79 -4.21
N LEU A 188 -3.04 -8.61 -3.32
CA LEU A 188 -2.74 -9.57 -2.26
C LEU A 188 -3.93 -9.75 -1.30
N MET A 189 -4.54 -8.66 -0.85
CA MET A 189 -5.73 -8.73 0.01
C MET A 189 -6.89 -9.48 -0.65
N LYS A 190 -7.16 -9.21 -1.93
CA LYS A 190 -8.17 -9.94 -2.71
C LYS A 190 -7.83 -11.43 -2.81
N GLN A 191 -6.57 -11.78 -3.09
CA GLN A 191 -6.11 -13.17 -3.19
C GLN A 191 -6.25 -13.90 -1.85
N LEU A 192 -5.82 -13.29 -0.75
CA LEU A 192 -5.94 -13.86 0.59
C LEU A 192 -7.40 -14.03 1.03
N SER A 193 -8.26 -13.05 0.75
CA SER A 193 -9.69 -13.14 1.08
C SER A 193 -10.43 -14.20 0.28
N ALA A 194 -9.91 -14.58 -0.88
CA ALA A 194 -10.47 -15.63 -1.72
C ALA A 194 -10.04 -17.05 -1.31
N LEU A 195 -8.93 -17.21 -0.54
CA LEU A 195 -8.41 -18.53 -0.16
C LEU A 195 -9.44 -19.46 0.47
N PRO A 196 -10.30 -19.03 1.42
CA PRO A 196 -11.33 -19.91 1.98
C PRO A 196 -12.32 -20.40 0.92
N LEU A 197 -12.66 -19.52 -0.03
CA LEU A 197 -13.62 -19.82 -1.10
C LEU A 197 -13.01 -20.74 -2.17
N PHE A 198 -11.71 -20.75 -2.34
CA PHE A 198 -11.04 -21.65 -3.30
C PHE A 198 -11.24 -23.11 -2.94
N LYS A 199 -11.24 -23.46 -1.66
CA LYS A 199 -11.43 -24.83 -1.21
C LYS A 199 -12.81 -25.37 -1.65
N ASP A 200 -13.84 -24.56 -1.54
CA ASP A 200 -15.22 -24.95 -1.91
C ASP A 200 -15.44 -24.85 -3.42
N ALA A 201 -14.76 -23.93 -4.09
CA ALA A 201 -14.88 -23.72 -5.53
C ALA A 201 -14.12 -24.75 -6.38
N MET A 202 -13.13 -25.44 -5.82
CA MET A 202 -12.37 -26.46 -6.56
C MET A 202 -13.25 -27.64 -7.03
N THR A 203 -14.43 -27.81 -6.44
CA THR A 203 -15.40 -28.85 -6.81
C THR A 203 -16.40 -28.40 -7.87
N ASP A 204 -16.53 -27.09 -8.10
CA ASP A 204 -17.46 -26.50 -9.08
C ASP A 204 -16.69 -25.57 -10.03
N GLU A 205 -16.52 -26.00 -11.28
CA GLU A 205 -15.79 -25.25 -12.31
C GLU A 205 -16.41 -23.87 -12.60
N ALA A 206 -17.73 -23.75 -12.58
CA ALA A 206 -18.40 -22.48 -12.83
C ALA A 206 -18.17 -21.48 -11.70
N LEU A 207 -18.19 -21.95 -10.47
CA LEU A 207 -17.90 -21.14 -9.28
C LEU A 207 -16.42 -20.71 -9.27
N PHE A 208 -15.51 -21.61 -9.60
CA PHE A 208 -14.07 -21.33 -9.71
C PHE A 208 -13.78 -20.23 -10.75
N ARG A 209 -14.35 -20.34 -11.96
CA ARG A 209 -14.22 -19.33 -13.02
C ARG A 209 -14.75 -17.97 -12.59
N LYS A 210 -15.92 -17.93 -11.95
CA LYS A 210 -16.50 -16.68 -11.44
C LYS A 210 -15.64 -16.04 -10.35
N MET A 211 -15.00 -16.82 -9.51
CA MET A 211 -14.07 -16.33 -8.49
C MET A 211 -12.81 -15.74 -9.10
N LEU A 212 -12.19 -16.44 -10.06
CA LEU A 212 -11.03 -15.91 -10.79
C LEU A 212 -11.36 -14.57 -11.45
N SER A 213 -12.51 -14.46 -12.12
CA SER A 213 -12.97 -13.22 -12.70
C SER A 213 -13.04 -12.08 -11.68
N LYS A 214 -13.65 -12.31 -10.51
CA LYS A 214 -13.74 -11.30 -9.45
C LYS A 214 -12.39 -10.93 -8.85
N LEU A 215 -11.48 -11.89 -8.77
CA LEU A 215 -10.15 -11.70 -8.20
C LEU A 215 -9.30 -10.75 -9.04
N PHE A 216 -9.40 -10.86 -10.37
CA PHE A 216 -8.59 -10.10 -11.30
C PHE A 216 -9.27 -8.84 -11.87
N ASN A 217 -10.56 -8.65 -11.63
CA ASN A 217 -11.25 -7.43 -12.07
C ASN A 217 -10.75 -6.20 -11.32
N GLY A 218 -10.66 -5.08 -12.04
CA GLY A 218 -10.33 -3.77 -11.47
C GLY A 218 -11.31 -3.33 -10.37
N THR A 219 -10.91 -2.38 -9.55
CA THR A 219 -11.68 -1.88 -8.40
C THR A 219 -12.06 -0.42 -8.60
N LEU A 220 -13.33 -0.12 -8.31
CA LEU A 220 -13.86 1.23 -8.29
C LEU A 220 -14.29 1.58 -6.86
N LEU A 221 -13.86 2.73 -6.34
CA LEU A 221 -14.40 3.31 -5.13
C LEU A 221 -15.64 4.13 -5.47
N LYS A 222 -16.72 3.83 -4.77
CA LYS A 222 -17.94 4.65 -4.80
C LYS A 222 -17.84 5.70 -3.70
N THR A 223 -17.82 6.96 -4.09
CA THR A 223 -17.86 8.10 -3.16
C THR A 223 -19.01 9.00 -3.53
N VAL A 224 -19.28 10.00 -2.71
CA VAL A 224 -20.31 11.02 -2.94
C VAL A 224 -19.58 12.34 -2.94
N ASP A 225 -19.89 13.21 -3.92
CA ASP A 225 -19.37 14.58 -3.94
C ASP A 225 -20.09 15.47 -2.90
N GLU A 226 -19.71 16.73 -2.83
CA GLU A 226 -20.29 17.71 -1.91
C GLU A 226 -21.77 17.98 -2.20
N GLU A 227 -22.23 17.68 -3.42
CA GLU A 227 -23.61 17.84 -3.87
C GLU A 227 -24.45 16.55 -3.68
N GLY A 228 -23.88 15.50 -3.08
CA GLY A 228 -24.55 14.23 -2.84
C GLY A 228 -24.62 13.30 -4.05
N LYS A 229 -23.93 13.62 -5.15
CA LYS A 229 -23.89 12.82 -6.37
C LYS A 229 -22.86 11.70 -6.24
N LYS A 230 -23.25 10.50 -6.67
CA LYS A 230 -22.36 9.33 -6.65
C LYS A 230 -21.25 9.49 -7.68
N ILE A 231 -20.01 9.50 -7.20
CA ILE A 231 -18.80 9.49 -8.03
C ILE A 231 -18.13 8.12 -7.92
N TYR A 232 -17.62 7.61 -9.04
CA TYR A 232 -16.84 6.37 -9.08
C TYR A 232 -15.39 6.71 -9.39
N ARG A 233 -14.50 6.43 -8.46
CA ARG A 233 -13.05 6.62 -8.62
C ARG A 233 -12.37 5.27 -8.73
N ARG A 234 -11.39 5.17 -9.61
CA ARG A 234 -10.59 3.95 -9.75
C ARG A 234 -9.64 3.83 -8.57
N PHE A 235 -9.66 2.69 -7.94
CA PHE A 235 -8.67 2.30 -6.94
C PHE A 235 -7.61 1.44 -7.64
N ASP A 236 -6.59 2.09 -8.13
CA ASP A 236 -5.44 1.51 -8.81
C ASP A 236 -4.16 1.70 -7.98
N LEU A 237 -3.03 1.22 -8.49
CA LEU A 237 -1.73 1.33 -7.81
C LEU A 237 -1.38 2.75 -7.36
N ARG A 238 -1.77 3.78 -8.14
CA ARG A 238 -1.50 5.19 -7.80
C ARG A 238 -2.30 5.65 -6.60
N ALA A 239 -3.58 5.30 -6.57
CA ALA A 239 -4.44 5.55 -5.44
C ALA A 239 -3.98 4.76 -4.20
N GLU A 240 -3.55 3.51 -4.38
CA GLU A 240 -3.03 2.66 -3.31
C GLU A 240 -1.79 3.29 -2.65
N LEU A 241 -0.80 3.70 -3.45
CA LEU A 241 0.40 4.38 -2.95
C LEU A 241 0.08 5.71 -2.28
N GLY A 242 -0.79 6.50 -2.90
CA GLY A 242 -1.20 7.78 -2.35
C GLY A 242 -1.94 7.64 -1.02
N ILE A 243 -2.85 6.68 -0.90
CA ILE A 243 -3.56 6.40 0.36
C ILE A 243 -2.58 5.92 1.42
N ALA A 244 -1.63 5.02 1.08
CA ALA A 244 -0.62 4.57 2.03
C ALA A 244 0.23 5.75 2.55
N HIS A 245 0.63 6.67 1.67
CA HIS A 245 1.33 7.89 2.05
C HIS A 245 0.47 8.79 2.95
N GLU A 246 -0.80 9.03 2.60
CA GLU A 246 -1.71 9.85 3.42
C GLU A 246 -1.95 9.21 4.79
N LEU A 247 -2.14 7.88 4.88
CA LEU A 247 -2.27 7.19 6.15
C LEU A 247 -0.99 7.31 7.00
N ALA A 248 0.19 7.17 6.40
CA ALA A 248 1.45 7.41 7.09
C ALA A 248 1.54 8.84 7.61
N ARG A 249 1.17 9.83 6.78
CA ARG A 249 1.13 11.24 7.17
C ARG A 249 0.14 11.51 8.31
N GLN A 250 -1.05 10.92 8.25
CA GLN A 250 -2.08 11.03 9.29
C GLN A 250 -1.65 10.36 10.62
N SER A 251 -0.74 9.39 10.57
CA SER A 251 -0.22 8.74 11.79
C SER A 251 0.83 9.57 12.53
N VAL A 252 1.43 10.59 11.89
CA VAL A 252 2.50 11.40 12.50
C VAL A 252 2.09 12.10 13.79
N PRO A 253 0.94 12.78 13.87
CA PRO A 253 0.52 13.42 15.12
C PRO A 253 0.37 12.42 16.27
N VAL A 254 -0.15 11.23 15.97
CA VAL A 254 -0.30 10.14 16.96
C VAL A 254 1.06 9.69 17.46
N LEU A 255 2.00 9.40 16.54
CA LEU A 255 3.36 8.99 16.90
C LEU A 255 4.09 10.07 17.70
N VAL A 256 3.92 11.34 17.33
CA VAL A 256 4.50 12.47 18.09
C VAL A 256 3.90 12.51 19.50
N ASN A 257 2.58 12.36 19.63
CA ASN A 257 1.93 12.32 20.94
C ASN A 257 2.49 11.18 21.81
N GLU A 258 2.57 9.97 21.27
CA GLU A 258 3.13 8.82 21.98
C GLU A 258 4.58 9.05 22.42
N CYS A 259 5.42 9.60 21.53
CA CYS A 259 6.80 9.95 21.87
C CYS A 259 6.87 10.99 22.99
N LEU A 260 6.08 12.06 22.91
CA LEU A 260 6.05 13.12 23.93
C LEU A 260 5.59 12.57 25.28
N VAL A 261 4.53 11.76 25.28
CA VAL A 261 4.03 11.10 26.51
C VAL A 261 5.11 10.22 27.13
N CYS A 262 5.78 9.39 26.32
CA CYS A 262 6.88 8.54 26.79
C CYS A 262 8.03 9.36 27.41
N VAL A 263 8.44 10.46 26.75
CA VAL A 263 9.50 11.34 27.24
C VAL A 263 9.08 12.03 28.56
N CYS A 264 7.86 12.58 28.63
CA CYS A 264 7.34 13.21 29.85
C CYS A 264 7.24 12.20 31.00
N TYR A 265 6.76 11.01 30.73
CA TYR A 265 6.69 9.92 31.70
C TYR A 265 8.08 9.53 32.24
N ALA A 266 9.06 9.32 31.34
CA ALA A 266 10.42 8.99 31.70
C ALA A 266 11.07 10.10 32.54
N ALA A 267 10.92 11.36 32.12
CA ALA A 267 11.47 12.52 32.83
C ALA A 267 10.88 12.63 34.26
N ARG A 268 9.56 12.47 34.38
CA ARG A 268 8.89 12.52 35.66
C ARG A 268 9.29 11.37 36.57
N ARG A 269 9.37 10.17 36.05
CA ARG A 269 9.83 9.00 36.81
C ARG A 269 11.26 9.19 37.33
N LEU A 270 12.14 9.67 36.44
CA LEU A 270 13.52 10.02 36.84
C LEU A 270 13.55 11.07 37.96
N TYR A 271 12.74 12.12 37.82
CA TYR A 271 12.66 13.17 38.86
C TYR A 271 12.22 12.55 40.20
N THR A 272 11.17 11.74 40.21
CA THR A 272 10.69 11.07 41.43
C THR A 272 11.75 10.16 42.05
N MET A 273 12.41 9.31 41.22
CA MET A 273 13.47 8.43 41.72
C MET A 273 14.69 9.19 42.25
N CYS A 274 15.06 10.30 41.60
CA CYS A 274 16.13 11.17 42.10
C CYS A 274 15.73 11.84 43.42
N SER A 275 14.50 12.33 43.55
CA SER A 275 14.00 12.98 44.76
C SER A 275 13.94 12.00 45.94
N ASN A 276 13.60 10.74 45.66
CA ASN A 276 13.54 9.69 46.69
C ASN A 276 14.90 9.05 46.97
N GLY A 277 15.96 9.45 46.27
CA GLY A 277 17.31 8.86 46.47
C GLY A 277 17.43 7.43 45.96
N GLU A 278 16.56 6.98 45.03
CA GLU A 278 16.51 5.61 44.52
C GLU A 278 17.46 5.38 43.33
N VAL A 279 18.00 6.44 42.74
CA VAL A 279 18.92 6.35 41.59
C VAL A 279 20.35 6.19 42.11
N HIS A 280 20.83 4.94 42.13
CA HIS A 280 22.16 4.62 42.61
C HIS A 280 23.12 4.11 41.54
N ASP A 281 22.60 3.66 40.36
CA ASP A 281 23.39 3.09 39.30
C ASP A 281 22.74 3.21 37.91
N PHE A 282 23.50 2.83 36.88
CA PHE A 282 23.04 2.82 35.46
C PHE A 282 21.87 1.84 35.25
N LYS A 283 21.74 0.79 36.05
CA LYS A 283 20.69 -0.23 35.90
C LYS A 283 19.32 0.33 36.31
N SER A 284 19.24 1.15 37.35
CA SER A 284 18.02 1.85 37.73
C SER A 284 17.60 2.88 36.68
N LEU A 285 18.57 3.55 36.04
CA LEU A 285 18.30 4.46 34.92
C LEU A 285 17.74 3.72 33.68
N LEU A 286 18.29 2.54 33.37
CA LEU A 286 17.83 1.71 32.24
C LEU A 286 16.40 1.19 32.46
N SER A 287 16.03 0.85 33.72
CA SER A 287 14.67 0.41 34.03
C SER A 287 13.63 1.48 33.74
N VAL A 288 13.93 2.77 34.02
CA VAL A 288 13.05 3.90 33.68
C VAL A 288 12.86 4.05 32.18
N GLY A 289 13.93 3.85 31.39
CA GLY A 289 13.85 3.89 29.93
C GLY A 289 12.97 2.76 29.38
N LEU A 290 13.07 1.54 29.90
CA LEU A 290 12.23 0.41 29.51
C LEU A 290 10.76 0.61 29.92
N ASP A 291 10.50 1.15 31.11
CA ASP A 291 9.14 1.46 31.56
C ASP A 291 8.49 2.56 30.70
N ALA A 292 9.27 3.50 30.19
CA ALA A 292 8.78 4.55 29.28
C ALA A 292 8.37 3.99 27.90
N LEU A 293 8.96 2.89 27.45
CA LEU A 293 8.55 2.21 26.23
C LEU A 293 7.23 1.44 26.38
N LEU A 294 6.82 1.13 27.60
CA LEU A 294 5.58 0.41 27.93
C LEU A 294 4.74 1.17 28.97
N PRO A 295 4.34 2.43 28.70
CA PRO A 295 3.66 3.29 29.68
C PRO A 295 2.33 2.70 30.16
N HIS A 296 1.66 1.90 29.35
CA HIS A 296 0.39 1.24 29.70
C HIS A 296 0.51 0.21 30.85
N GLY A 297 1.70 -0.27 31.11
CA GLY A 297 1.96 -1.22 32.20
C GLY A 297 2.11 -0.59 33.58
N SER A 298 2.16 0.76 33.67
CA SER A 298 2.30 1.47 34.93
C SER A 298 1.09 2.33 35.25
N PRO A 299 0.74 2.54 36.53
CA PRO A 299 -0.37 3.42 36.91
C PRO A 299 -0.23 4.84 36.37
N LEU A 300 0.98 5.38 36.33
CA LEU A 300 1.27 6.72 35.82
C LEU A 300 1.13 6.78 34.31
N GLY A 301 1.71 5.83 33.58
CA GLY A 301 1.61 5.74 32.13
C GLY A 301 0.17 5.55 31.65
N THR A 302 -0.62 4.74 32.34
CA THR A 302 -2.05 4.55 32.03
C THR A 302 -2.81 5.88 32.12
N ARG A 303 -2.53 6.70 33.15
CA ARG A 303 -3.17 8.02 33.27
C ARG A 303 -2.80 8.99 32.14
N MET A 304 -1.53 9.01 31.75
CA MET A 304 -1.07 9.91 30.68
C MET A 304 -1.62 9.53 29.29
N VAL A 305 -1.96 8.27 29.06
CA VAL A 305 -2.46 7.79 27.77
C VAL A 305 -3.99 7.84 27.67
N THR A 306 -4.70 7.82 28.80
CA THR A 306 -6.18 7.85 28.81
C THR A 306 -6.80 9.25 28.77
N ILE A 307 -6.00 10.30 28.76
CA ILE A 307 -6.42 11.69 28.61
C ILE A 307 -6.23 12.18 27.19
#